data_3257188753629dfbd4b2c0b10d633149
#
_entry.id   3257188753629dfbd4b2c0b10d633149
#
_cell.length_a   1.000
_cell.length_b   1.000
_cell.length_c   1.000
_cell.angle_alpha   90.00
_cell.angle_beta   90.00
_cell.angle_gamma   90.00
#
_symmetry.space_group_name_H-M   'P 1'
#
loop_
_entity.id
_entity.type
_entity.pdbx_description
1 polymer ?
#
loop_
_entity_poly.entity_id
_entity_poly.type
_entity_poly.pdbx_seq_one_letter_code
_entity_poly.pdbx_strand_id
1 'polypeptide(L)'
;MEQLSAGKKLERAFEQLGEKKTLSFEVDLDTDAASLKALDAASDPEPGEEIPQEAAELLSGAKITVTVQSKKPLKESGEKDLVGTAMKVSTPDGDLVEYRVIGDFIYVRVDTDALGKTMGVPLPDVDDLPAEAGALKDVLQGKWVKFNTEEMEKAAAEEGGSQGGAAPSLDSKTQKKVVKALRGVIAREVEFNTVDGGDGSEHVTATAPFRTLITELLGEIRPLVKDLPPGVELPTEKDLKDAPNAKVTADFTLKNGELAQVDIDLAKLAENAKVKKLGLTLRMREGTKPTAPAGATTLDLADLMNGLLGGPTMAEGEFGEFDTSGLEDLPGQYS
;
A
#
# COMPACT_ATOMS: atom_id res chain seq x y z
N MET A 1 29.09 -10.99 -19.62
CA MET A 1 28.68 -9.94 -20.57
C MET A 1 27.15 -9.77 -20.64
N GLU A 2 26.40 -10.85 -20.54
CA GLU A 2 24.92 -10.84 -20.53
C GLU A 2 24.32 -10.07 -19.33
N GLN A 3 24.85 -10.24 -18.13
CA GLN A 3 24.37 -9.53 -16.93
C GLN A 3 24.46 -8.00 -17.05
N LEU A 4 25.56 -7.49 -17.60
CA LEU A 4 25.69 -6.05 -17.84
C LEU A 4 24.71 -5.53 -18.91
N SER A 5 24.38 -6.35 -19.88
CA SER A 5 23.35 -6.03 -20.88
C SER A 5 21.96 -5.97 -20.25
N ALA A 6 21.59 -6.95 -19.45
CA ALA A 6 20.30 -7.03 -18.77
C ALA A 6 20.09 -5.87 -17.79
N GLY A 7 21.08 -5.63 -16.92
CA GLY A 7 21.04 -4.49 -15.99
C GLY A 7 20.91 -3.13 -16.69
N LYS A 8 21.62 -2.91 -17.80
CA LYS A 8 21.51 -1.69 -18.59
C LYS A 8 20.14 -1.54 -19.26
N LYS A 9 19.53 -2.63 -19.70
CA LYS A 9 18.18 -2.59 -20.27
C LYS A 9 17.16 -2.17 -19.22
N LEU A 10 17.23 -2.75 -18.02
CA LEU A 10 16.38 -2.36 -16.91
C LEU A 10 16.61 -0.90 -16.50
N GLU A 11 17.88 -0.46 -16.37
CA GLU A 11 18.19 0.93 -16.05
C GLU A 11 17.55 1.89 -17.05
N ARG A 12 17.66 1.60 -18.35
CA ARG A 12 17.03 2.41 -19.40
C ARG A 12 15.50 2.39 -19.31
N ALA A 13 14.90 1.24 -19.04
CA ALA A 13 13.44 1.11 -18.89
C ALA A 13 12.93 1.93 -17.69
N PHE A 14 13.63 1.91 -16.56
CA PHE A 14 13.31 2.76 -15.40
C PHE A 14 13.54 4.24 -15.66
N GLU A 15 14.59 4.60 -16.40
CA GLU A 15 14.80 6.00 -16.82
C GLU A 15 13.64 6.51 -17.69
N GLN A 16 13.16 5.70 -18.62
CA GLN A 16 12.00 6.05 -19.46
C GLN A 16 10.72 6.23 -18.65
N LEU A 17 10.49 5.42 -17.61
CA LEU A 17 9.39 5.67 -16.68
C LEU A 17 9.53 7.01 -15.96
N GLY A 18 10.74 7.36 -15.55
CA GLY A 18 11.05 8.64 -14.91
C GLY A 18 10.85 9.86 -15.80
N GLU A 19 10.94 9.72 -17.13
CA GLU A 19 10.67 10.79 -18.09
C GLU A 19 9.18 11.10 -18.27
N LYS A 20 8.30 10.16 -17.90
CA LYS A 20 6.86 10.36 -18.01
C LYS A 20 6.39 11.40 -16.98
N LYS A 21 5.39 12.20 -17.34
CA LYS A 21 4.72 13.13 -16.42
C LYS A 21 3.52 12.49 -15.72
N THR A 22 2.99 11.44 -16.30
CA THR A 22 1.91 10.63 -15.73
C THR A 22 2.35 9.19 -15.75
N LEU A 23 2.26 8.54 -14.61
CA LEU A 23 2.52 7.11 -14.45
C LEU A 23 1.32 6.47 -13.78
N SER A 24 0.86 5.37 -14.35
CA SER A 24 -0.14 4.50 -13.72
C SER A 24 0.41 3.09 -13.62
N PHE A 25 0.16 2.45 -12.51
CA PHE A 25 0.51 1.05 -12.31
C PHE A 25 -0.57 0.35 -11.49
N GLU A 26 -0.72 -0.94 -11.76
CA GLU A 26 -1.61 -1.85 -11.08
C GLU A 26 -0.78 -2.88 -10.34
N VAL A 27 -1.08 -3.07 -9.06
CA VAL A 27 -0.47 -4.08 -8.20
C VAL A 27 -1.52 -5.09 -7.81
N ASP A 28 -1.22 -6.36 -7.94
CA ASP A 28 -2.04 -7.46 -7.43
C ASP A 28 -1.18 -8.55 -6.80
N LEU A 29 -1.77 -9.27 -5.85
CA LEU A 29 -1.16 -10.46 -5.28
C LEU A 29 -1.45 -11.65 -6.20
N ASP A 30 -0.39 -12.31 -6.69
CA ASP A 30 -0.53 -13.59 -7.39
C ASP A 30 -0.63 -14.71 -6.37
N THR A 31 -1.83 -14.88 -5.80
CA THR A 31 -2.13 -15.84 -4.74
C THR A 31 -3.55 -16.35 -4.85
N ASP A 32 -3.97 -17.22 -3.92
CA ASP A 32 -5.34 -17.68 -3.74
C ASP A 32 -5.73 -17.64 -2.26
N ALA A 33 -7.02 -17.68 -1.97
CA ALA A 33 -7.55 -17.62 -0.61
C ALA A 33 -6.99 -18.72 0.30
N ALA A 34 -6.77 -19.93 -0.23
CA ALA A 34 -6.22 -21.04 0.54
C ALA A 34 -4.76 -20.78 0.94
N SER A 35 -3.97 -20.16 0.05
CA SER A 35 -2.60 -19.76 0.33
C SER A 35 -2.53 -18.66 1.38
N LEU A 36 -3.43 -17.66 1.33
CA LEU A 36 -3.51 -16.60 2.34
C LEU A 36 -3.87 -17.17 3.71
N LYS A 37 -4.86 -18.06 3.79
CA LYS A 37 -5.21 -18.74 5.05
C LYS A 37 -4.09 -19.63 5.58
N ALA A 38 -3.32 -20.27 4.72
CA ALA A 38 -2.16 -21.06 5.13
C ALA A 38 -1.04 -20.19 5.71
N LEU A 39 -0.84 -18.98 5.16
CA LEU A 39 0.10 -17.97 5.70
C LEU A 39 -0.36 -17.50 7.06
N ASP A 40 -1.64 -17.15 7.19
CA ASP A 40 -2.26 -16.71 8.42
C ASP A 40 -2.11 -17.76 9.51
N ALA A 41 -2.52 -19.00 9.25
CA ALA A 41 -2.37 -20.10 10.19
C ALA A 41 -0.90 -20.39 10.60
N ALA A 42 0.07 -20.09 9.72
CA ALA A 42 1.49 -20.25 10.04
C ALA A 42 2.06 -19.12 10.90
N SER A 43 1.36 -17.99 11.01
CA SER A 43 1.70 -16.88 11.91
C SER A 43 1.23 -17.12 13.34
N ASP A 44 0.50 -18.23 13.60
CA ASP A 44 -0.07 -18.61 14.90
C ASP A 44 -0.94 -17.49 15.51
N PRO A 45 -1.98 -17.02 14.78
CA PRO A 45 -2.85 -15.93 15.23
C PRO A 45 -3.60 -16.33 16.52
N GLU A 46 -3.93 -15.35 17.35
CA GLU A 46 -4.77 -15.59 18.51
C GLU A 46 -6.19 -16.05 18.08
N PRO A 47 -6.89 -16.84 18.90
CA PRO A 47 -8.24 -17.29 18.58
C PRO A 47 -9.18 -16.10 18.30
N GLY A 48 -9.73 -16.03 17.09
CA GLY A 48 -10.60 -14.94 16.64
C GLY A 48 -9.90 -13.86 15.83
N GLU A 49 -8.58 -13.93 15.68
CA GLU A 49 -7.80 -13.04 14.81
C GLU A 49 -7.52 -13.65 13.43
N GLU A 50 -7.95 -14.90 13.20
CA GLU A 50 -7.75 -15.57 11.91
C GLU A 50 -8.46 -14.82 10.78
N ILE A 51 -7.81 -14.77 9.64
CA ILE A 51 -8.39 -14.16 8.43
C ILE A 51 -9.65 -14.92 8.02
N PRO A 52 -10.86 -14.30 8.02
CA PRO A 52 -12.08 -14.91 7.53
C PRO A 52 -11.96 -15.37 6.07
N GLN A 53 -12.75 -16.38 5.68
CA GLN A 53 -12.70 -16.92 4.32
C GLN A 53 -13.02 -15.83 3.27
N GLU A 54 -14.04 -15.01 3.52
CA GLU A 54 -14.49 -13.93 2.66
C GLU A 54 -13.40 -12.85 2.49
N ALA A 55 -12.68 -12.53 3.58
CA ALA A 55 -11.56 -11.59 3.53
C ALA A 55 -10.38 -12.16 2.73
N ALA A 56 -10.07 -13.46 2.88
CA ALA A 56 -9.02 -14.12 2.08
C ALA A 56 -9.39 -14.15 0.59
N GLU A 57 -10.66 -14.41 0.24
CA GLU A 57 -11.14 -14.37 -1.13
C GLU A 57 -11.04 -12.97 -1.73
N LEU A 58 -11.46 -11.95 -0.98
CA LEU A 58 -11.36 -10.56 -1.42
C LEU A 58 -9.90 -10.16 -1.63
N LEU A 59 -9.02 -10.44 -0.67
CA LEU A 59 -7.60 -10.07 -0.74
C LEU A 59 -6.89 -10.77 -1.91
N SER A 60 -7.23 -12.03 -2.18
CA SER A 60 -6.63 -12.78 -3.30
C SER A 60 -7.09 -12.27 -4.67
N GLY A 61 -8.26 -11.62 -4.74
CA GLY A 61 -8.78 -11.03 -5.97
C GLY A 61 -8.55 -9.52 -6.10
N ALA A 62 -8.05 -8.89 -5.03
CA ALA A 62 -7.91 -7.44 -4.99
C ALA A 62 -6.77 -6.92 -5.87
N LYS A 63 -7.01 -5.79 -6.50
CA LYS A 63 -6.04 -5.04 -7.31
C LYS A 63 -6.01 -3.60 -6.84
N ILE A 64 -4.80 -3.07 -6.73
CA ILE A 64 -4.58 -1.66 -6.41
C ILE A 64 -4.04 -0.96 -7.64
N THR A 65 -4.78 0.00 -8.16
CA THR A 65 -4.30 0.87 -9.24
C THR A 65 -3.89 2.21 -8.65
N VAL A 66 -2.68 2.65 -8.94
CA VAL A 66 -2.17 3.96 -8.54
C VAL A 66 -1.84 4.76 -9.78
N THR A 67 -2.25 6.02 -9.81
CA THR A 67 -1.89 6.97 -10.86
C THR A 67 -1.34 8.24 -10.22
N VAL A 68 -0.18 8.67 -10.71
CA VAL A 68 0.47 9.91 -10.27
C VAL A 68 0.67 10.81 -11.49
N GLN A 69 0.37 12.08 -11.34
CA GLN A 69 0.63 13.10 -12.35
C GLN A 69 1.43 14.26 -11.80
N SER A 70 2.41 14.71 -12.56
CA SER A 70 3.26 15.85 -12.24
C SER A 70 3.32 16.87 -13.38
N LYS A 71 3.67 18.10 -13.03
CA LYS A 71 3.98 19.20 -13.98
C LYS A 71 5.26 18.93 -14.79
N LYS A 72 6.22 18.22 -14.19
CA LYS A 72 7.53 17.88 -14.74
C LYS A 72 7.68 16.38 -14.94
N PRO A 73 8.72 15.88 -15.62
CA PRO A 73 9.08 14.48 -15.59
C PRO A 73 9.21 13.97 -14.15
N LEU A 74 8.69 12.76 -13.86
CA LEU A 74 8.63 12.23 -12.48
C LEU A 74 10.00 12.17 -11.81
N LYS A 75 11.07 11.89 -12.58
CA LYS A 75 12.46 11.88 -12.05
C LYS A 75 12.96 13.25 -11.57
N GLU A 76 12.31 14.35 -11.98
CA GLU A 76 12.64 15.72 -11.63
C GLU A 76 11.62 16.34 -10.68
N SER A 77 10.54 15.61 -10.38
CA SER A 77 9.40 16.10 -9.62
C SER A 77 9.62 15.93 -8.13
N GLY A 78 9.22 16.93 -7.38
CA GLY A 78 9.00 16.88 -5.95
C GLY A 78 7.51 16.97 -5.63
N GLU A 79 7.15 16.93 -4.37
CA GLU A 79 5.77 16.99 -3.87
C GLU A 79 4.99 18.18 -4.46
N LYS A 80 5.62 19.36 -4.51
CA LYS A 80 5.03 20.60 -5.06
C LYS A 80 4.77 20.56 -6.57
N ASP A 81 5.37 19.61 -7.27
CA ASP A 81 5.19 19.43 -8.71
C ASP A 81 4.02 18.48 -9.01
N LEU A 82 3.49 17.77 -8.02
CA LEU A 82 2.35 16.88 -8.18
C LEU A 82 1.09 17.69 -8.53
N VAL A 83 0.35 17.21 -9.51
CA VAL A 83 -0.90 17.82 -10.00
C VAL A 83 -2.10 17.03 -9.50
N GLY A 84 -1.94 15.73 -9.36
CA GLY A 84 -2.96 14.85 -8.88
C GLY A 84 -2.43 13.43 -8.67
N THR A 85 -3.02 12.77 -7.71
CA THR A 85 -2.81 11.36 -7.42
C THR A 85 -4.16 10.67 -7.35
N ALA A 86 -4.26 9.46 -7.87
CA ALA A 86 -5.43 8.61 -7.70
C ALA A 86 -4.99 7.23 -7.28
N MET A 87 -5.76 6.63 -6.39
CA MET A 87 -5.64 5.23 -5.98
C MET A 87 -7.01 4.58 -6.07
N LYS A 88 -7.05 3.36 -6.55
CA LYS A 88 -8.26 2.57 -6.65
C LYS A 88 -7.97 1.14 -6.19
N VAL A 89 -8.81 0.63 -5.32
CA VAL A 89 -8.85 -0.77 -4.93
C VAL A 89 -10.05 -1.40 -5.60
N SER A 90 -9.85 -2.44 -6.36
CA SER A 90 -10.89 -3.14 -7.09
C SER A 90 -10.78 -4.65 -6.92
N THR A 91 -11.90 -5.34 -7.05
CA THR A 91 -12.02 -6.80 -7.12
C THR A 91 -12.65 -7.20 -8.45
N PRO A 92 -12.78 -8.49 -8.77
CA PRO A 92 -13.55 -8.92 -9.93
C PRO A 92 -15.01 -8.43 -9.93
N ASP A 93 -15.58 -8.16 -8.73
CA ASP A 93 -16.97 -7.75 -8.56
C ASP A 93 -17.17 -6.23 -8.69
N GLY A 94 -16.10 -5.44 -8.60
CA GLY A 94 -16.18 -3.99 -8.75
C GLY A 94 -15.11 -3.20 -8.02
N ASP A 95 -15.25 -1.89 -8.04
CA ASP A 95 -14.36 -0.96 -7.36
C ASP A 95 -14.81 -0.79 -5.90
N LEU A 96 -13.97 -1.16 -4.94
CA LEU A 96 -14.27 -1.08 -3.50
C LEU A 96 -14.01 0.32 -2.94
N VAL A 97 -12.85 0.88 -3.28
CA VAL A 97 -12.42 2.20 -2.78
C VAL A 97 -11.74 2.95 -3.89
N GLU A 98 -12.11 4.19 -4.06
CA GLU A 98 -11.37 5.15 -4.87
C GLU A 98 -10.99 6.37 -4.03
N TYR A 99 -9.74 6.77 -4.18
CA TYR A 99 -9.15 7.91 -3.51
C TYR A 99 -8.46 8.80 -4.53
N ARG A 100 -8.64 10.11 -4.48
CA ARG A 100 -7.96 11.07 -5.36
C ARG A 100 -7.55 12.30 -4.57
N VAL A 101 -6.34 12.78 -4.84
CA VAL A 101 -5.87 14.09 -4.35
C VAL A 101 -5.73 14.99 -5.56
N ILE A 102 -6.46 16.10 -5.60
CA ILE A 102 -6.46 17.04 -6.73
C ILE A 102 -6.54 18.46 -6.18
N GLY A 103 -5.47 19.23 -6.36
CA GLY A 103 -5.34 20.54 -5.74
C GLY A 103 -5.43 20.41 -4.21
N ASP A 104 -6.28 21.22 -3.60
CA ASP A 104 -6.45 21.30 -2.15
C ASP A 104 -7.52 20.35 -1.61
N PHE A 105 -7.93 19.35 -2.42
CA PHE A 105 -9.02 18.44 -2.05
C PHE A 105 -8.61 16.98 -2.15
N ILE A 106 -9.06 16.22 -1.16
CA ILE A 106 -9.09 14.76 -1.17
C ILE A 106 -10.52 14.34 -1.52
N TYR A 107 -10.65 13.45 -2.48
CA TYR A 107 -11.89 12.84 -2.91
C TYR A 107 -11.87 11.37 -2.55
N VAL A 108 -12.94 10.88 -1.96
CA VAL A 108 -13.09 9.47 -1.58
C VAL A 108 -14.45 8.95 -2.05
N ARG A 109 -14.44 7.71 -2.52
CA ARG A 109 -15.64 6.93 -2.80
C ARG A 109 -15.41 5.51 -2.28
N VAL A 110 -16.40 4.96 -1.61
CA VAL A 110 -16.32 3.63 -1.01
C VAL A 110 -17.58 2.84 -1.39
N ASP A 111 -17.41 1.61 -1.85
CA ASP A 111 -18.51 0.65 -1.96
C ASP A 111 -18.72 0.00 -0.58
N THR A 112 -19.54 0.63 0.22
CA THR A 112 -19.79 0.22 1.60
C THR A 112 -20.51 -1.11 1.68
N ASP A 113 -21.39 -1.43 0.73
CA ASP A 113 -22.08 -2.72 0.67
C ASP A 113 -21.12 -3.88 0.45
N ALA A 114 -20.18 -3.72 -0.49
CA ALA A 114 -19.14 -4.72 -0.74
C ALA A 114 -18.21 -4.89 0.45
N LEU A 115 -17.79 -3.79 1.09
CA LEU A 115 -16.96 -3.83 2.29
C LEU A 115 -17.69 -4.45 3.48
N GLY A 116 -18.95 -4.06 3.75
CA GLY A 116 -19.74 -4.61 4.82
C GLY A 116 -19.91 -6.13 4.71
N LYS A 117 -20.22 -6.62 3.51
CA LYS A 117 -20.28 -8.07 3.23
C LYS A 117 -18.95 -8.77 3.52
N THR A 118 -17.84 -8.18 3.10
CA THR A 118 -16.50 -8.77 3.29
C THR A 118 -16.07 -8.80 4.74
N MET A 119 -16.41 -7.75 5.49
CA MET A 119 -16.07 -7.65 6.92
C MET A 119 -17.05 -8.41 7.82
N GLY A 120 -18.16 -8.92 7.26
CA GLY A 120 -19.22 -9.56 8.03
C GLY A 120 -19.95 -8.60 8.97
N VAL A 121 -19.82 -7.29 8.76
CA VAL A 121 -20.44 -6.25 9.58
C VAL A 121 -21.65 -5.72 8.83
N PRO A 122 -22.89 -5.88 9.35
CA PRO A 122 -24.05 -5.27 8.76
C PRO A 122 -23.96 -3.76 8.90
N LEU A 123 -23.94 -3.07 7.76
CA LEU A 123 -24.01 -1.60 7.76
C LEU A 123 -25.45 -1.14 8.00
N PRO A 124 -25.64 0.02 8.67
CA PRO A 124 -26.96 0.57 8.87
C PRO A 124 -27.61 0.91 7.53
N ASP A 125 -28.94 0.70 7.41
CA ASP A 125 -29.68 1.12 6.25
C ASP A 125 -29.63 2.65 6.16
N VAL A 126 -29.41 3.16 4.96
CA VAL A 126 -29.35 4.61 4.70
C VAL A 126 -30.66 5.31 5.09
N ASP A 127 -31.79 4.60 4.99
CA ASP A 127 -33.11 5.12 5.33
C ASP A 127 -33.33 5.24 6.84
N ASP A 128 -32.60 4.46 7.65
CA ASP A 128 -32.65 4.49 9.12
C ASP A 128 -31.83 5.64 9.73
N LEU A 129 -31.00 6.28 8.92
CA LEU A 129 -30.15 7.38 9.39
C LEU A 129 -30.96 8.69 9.52
N PRO A 130 -30.69 9.50 10.56
CA PRO A 130 -31.33 10.80 10.72
C PRO A 130 -31.02 11.74 9.55
N ALA A 131 -31.89 12.72 9.33
CA ALA A 131 -31.77 13.66 8.20
C ALA A 131 -30.44 14.47 8.27
N GLU A 132 -29.95 14.71 9.47
CA GLU A 132 -28.71 15.43 9.78
C GLU A 132 -27.46 14.66 9.36
N ALA A 133 -27.56 13.34 9.14
CA ALA A 133 -26.46 12.47 8.68
C ALA A 133 -26.18 12.59 7.15
N GLY A 134 -26.55 13.72 6.51
CA GLY A 134 -26.54 13.89 5.06
C GLY A 134 -25.26 13.44 4.36
N ALA A 135 -24.10 13.83 4.88
CA ALA A 135 -22.81 13.46 4.29
C ALA A 135 -22.47 11.98 4.51
N LEU A 136 -22.83 11.40 5.66
CA LEU A 136 -22.68 9.97 5.95
C LEU A 136 -23.59 9.13 5.02
N LYS A 137 -24.80 9.61 4.73
CA LYS A 137 -25.68 8.97 3.73
C LYS A 137 -25.03 8.90 2.36
N ASP A 138 -24.35 9.95 1.91
CA ASP A 138 -23.66 9.96 0.63
C ASP A 138 -22.50 8.96 0.60
N VAL A 139 -21.75 8.82 1.71
CA VAL A 139 -20.71 7.78 1.85
C VAL A 139 -21.32 6.38 1.74
N LEU A 140 -22.39 6.10 2.49
CA LEU A 140 -23.06 4.80 2.50
C LEU A 140 -23.74 4.48 1.15
N GLN A 141 -24.13 5.47 0.38
CA GLN A 141 -24.64 5.31 -0.98
C GLN A 141 -23.56 5.17 -2.04
N GLY A 142 -22.28 5.07 -1.65
CA GLY A 142 -21.17 4.94 -2.59
C GLY A 142 -20.94 6.18 -3.46
N LYS A 143 -21.39 7.36 -3.02
CA LYS A 143 -21.17 8.61 -3.73
C LYS A 143 -19.80 9.18 -3.45
N TRP A 144 -19.33 10.07 -4.32
CA TRP A 144 -18.10 10.82 -4.09
C TRP A 144 -18.28 11.85 -2.99
N VAL A 145 -17.38 11.82 -2.02
CA VAL A 145 -17.24 12.85 -1.01
C VAL A 145 -15.87 13.51 -1.12
N LYS A 146 -15.73 14.75 -0.66
CA LYS A 146 -14.47 15.48 -0.70
C LYS A 146 -14.20 16.20 0.62
N PHE A 147 -12.92 16.27 0.97
CA PHE A 147 -12.40 16.97 2.14
C PHE A 147 -11.40 18.03 1.69
N ASN A 148 -11.33 19.15 2.40
CA ASN A 148 -10.24 20.09 2.22
C ASN A 148 -9.00 19.60 2.98
N THR A 149 -7.83 19.59 2.32
CA THR A 149 -6.57 19.11 2.92
C THR A 149 -6.13 19.99 4.09
N GLU A 150 -6.29 21.33 4.00
CA GLU A 150 -5.92 22.24 5.07
C GLU A 150 -6.81 22.07 6.31
N GLU A 151 -8.09 21.80 6.13
CA GLU A 151 -9.02 21.53 7.23
C GLU A 151 -8.67 20.22 7.93
N MET A 152 -8.31 19.18 7.20
CA MET A 152 -7.83 17.92 7.75
C MET A 152 -6.52 18.09 8.55
N GLU A 153 -5.56 18.85 8.03
CA GLU A 153 -4.31 19.13 8.73
C GLU A 153 -4.55 19.90 10.04
N LYS A 154 -5.47 20.88 10.04
CA LYS A 154 -5.85 21.62 11.25
C LYS A 154 -6.53 20.73 12.28
N ALA A 155 -7.51 19.92 11.87
CA ALA A 155 -8.20 19.00 12.78
C ALA A 155 -7.23 17.97 13.39
N ALA A 156 -6.33 17.38 12.59
CA ALA A 156 -5.30 16.47 13.10
C ALA A 156 -4.34 17.15 14.09
N ALA A 157 -4.04 18.43 13.90
CA ALA A 157 -3.21 19.19 14.82
C ALA A 157 -3.92 19.53 16.15
N GLU A 158 -5.22 19.76 16.12
CA GLU A 158 -6.05 20.09 17.30
C GLU A 158 -6.28 18.87 18.21
N GLU A 159 -6.44 17.68 17.64
CA GLU A 159 -6.66 16.44 18.41
C GLU A 159 -5.38 15.82 19.00
N GLY A 160 -4.22 16.49 18.86
CA GLY A 160 -2.95 15.98 19.40
C GLY A 160 -2.48 14.68 18.73
N GLY A 161 -3.17 14.28 17.66
CA GLY A 161 -2.84 13.12 16.85
C GLY A 161 -1.56 13.38 16.06
N SER A 162 -0.53 12.59 16.30
CA SER A 162 0.70 12.61 15.54
C SER A 162 0.40 12.44 14.06
N GLN A 163 0.49 13.55 13.32
CA GLN A 163 0.72 13.59 11.88
C GLN A 163 -0.08 12.59 11.02
N GLY A 164 -1.38 12.84 10.84
CA GLY A 164 -2.12 12.42 9.66
C GLY A 164 -1.75 13.22 8.41
N GLY A 165 -0.62 13.87 8.40
CA GLY A 165 -0.05 14.57 7.25
C GLY A 165 0.73 13.61 6.37
N ALA A 166 0.88 13.97 5.10
CA ALA A 166 1.61 13.26 4.06
C ALA A 166 2.81 12.47 4.62
N ALA A 167 2.95 11.21 4.21
CA ALA A 167 4.07 10.39 4.63
C ALA A 167 5.36 11.22 4.54
N PRO A 168 6.16 11.29 5.62
CA PRO A 168 7.30 12.20 5.67
C PRO A 168 8.22 11.89 4.50
N SER A 169 8.31 12.82 3.58
CA SER A 169 9.15 12.69 2.40
C SER A 169 10.60 12.87 2.81
N LEU A 170 11.43 11.88 2.47
CA LEU A 170 12.88 12.02 2.60
C LEU A 170 13.35 13.22 1.78
N ASP A 171 14.22 14.03 2.34
CA ASP A 171 14.83 15.13 1.59
C ASP A 171 15.55 14.62 0.32
N SER A 172 15.61 15.45 -0.71
CA SER A 172 16.15 15.07 -2.04
C SER A 172 17.61 14.57 -1.99
N LYS A 173 18.40 14.97 -0.99
CA LYS A 173 19.78 14.51 -0.81
C LYS A 173 19.81 13.10 -0.24
N THR A 174 18.97 12.82 0.74
CA THR A 174 18.81 11.50 1.35
C THR A 174 18.23 10.52 0.33
N GLN A 175 17.21 10.93 -0.44
CA GLN A 175 16.68 10.11 -1.54
C GLN A 175 17.76 9.68 -2.54
N LYS A 176 18.61 10.61 -2.98
CA LYS A 176 19.73 10.29 -3.90
C LYS A 176 20.72 9.30 -3.28
N LYS A 177 21.01 9.42 -1.99
CA LYS A 177 21.89 8.47 -1.29
C LYS A 177 21.26 7.09 -1.19
N VAL A 178 19.97 7.01 -0.84
CA VAL A 178 19.22 5.74 -0.78
C VAL A 178 19.20 5.06 -2.15
N VAL A 179 18.89 5.79 -3.22
CA VAL A 179 18.92 5.24 -4.59
C VAL A 179 20.33 4.74 -4.98
N LYS A 180 21.39 5.47 -4.60
CA LYS A 180 22.77 5.03 -4.86
C LYS A 180 23.13 3.77 -4.06
N ALA A 181 22.74 3.69 -2.80
CA ALA A 181 22.95 2.53 -1.95
C ALA A 181 22.23 1.30 -2.54
N LEU A 182 20.95 1.46 -2.89
CA LEU A 182 20.13 0.43 -3.53
C LEU A 182 20.79 -0.11 -4.81
N ARG A 183 21.22 0.78 -5.71
CA ARG A 183 21.94 0.38 -6.93
C ARG A 183 23.24 -0.39 -6.63
N GLY A 184 23.97 0.00 -5.59
CA GLY A 184 25.19 -0.68 -5.17
C GLY A 184 24.94 -2.10 -4.68
N VAL A 185 23.89 -2.30 -3.87
CA VAL A 185 23.48 -3.62 -3.37
C VAL A 185 23.00 -4.51 -4.51
N ILE A 186 22.13 -3.99 -5.37
CA ILE A 186 21.62 -4.73 -6.55
C ILE A 186 22.77 -5.19 -7.45
N ALA A 187 23.77 -4.33 -7.69
CA ALA A 187 24.90 -4.69 -8.55
C ALA A 187 25.79 -5.80 -7.96
N ARG A 188 25.79 -5.98 -6.64
CA ARG A 188 26.59 -7.02 -5.96
C ARG A 188 25.81 -8.34 -5.79
N GLU A 189 24.54 -8.24 -5.40
CA GLU A 189 23.79 -9.38 -4.88
C GLU A 189 22.79 -9.96 -5.87
N VAL A 190 22.51 -9.28 -7.00
CA VAL A 190 21.49 -9.69 -7.97
C VAL A 190 22.13 -10.27 -9.22
N GLU A 191 21.75 -11.49 -9.55
CA GLU A 191 22.09 -12.15 -10.80
C GLU A 191 21.01 -11.84 -11.86
N PHE A 192 21.43 -11.34 -13.02
CA PHE A 192 20.52 -11.00 -14.12
C PHE A 192 20.67 -11.98 -15.26
N ASN A 193 19.54 -12.37 -15.85
CA ASN A 193 19.47 -13.15 -17.09
C ASN A 193 18.44 -12.52 -18.05
N THR A 194 18.62 -12.69 -19.35
CA THR A 194 17.70 -12.16 -20.37
C THR A 194 17.23 -13.28 -21.26
N VAL A 195 15.92 -13.32 -21.50
CA VAL A 195 15.27 -14.27 -22.41
C VAL A 195 14.39 -13.50 -23.39
N ASP A 196 14.45 -13.85 -24.65
CA ASP A 196 13.54 -13.31 -25.68
C ASP A 196 12.14 -13.93 -25.53
N GLY A 197 11.12 -13.09 -25.41
CA GLY A 197 9.72 -13.53 -25.26
C GLY A 197 9.04 -13.98 -26.56
N GLY A 198 9.68 -13.79 -27.71
CA GLY A 198 9.20 -14.27 -29.02
C GLY A 198 8.05 -13.46 -29.64
N ASP A 199 7.45 -12.52 -28.90
CA ASP A 199 6.32 -11.65 -29.32
C ASP A 199 6.71 -10.17 -29.40
N GLY A 200 8.00 -9.88 -29.45
CA GLY A 200 8.55 -8.52 -29.32
C GLY A 200 8.68 -8.07 -27.88
N SER A 201 8.39 -8.92 -26.90
CA SER A 201 8.74 -8.73 -25.51
C SER A 201 10.12 -9.30 -25.20
N GLU A 202 10.72 -8.81 -24.15
CA GLU A 202 11.96 -9.32 -23.58
C GLU A 202 11.77 -9.49 -22.08
N HIS A 203 12.21 -10.63 -21.54
CA HIS A 203 12.17 -10.93 -20.13
C HIS A 203 13.56 -10.77 -19.53
N VAL A 204 13.67 -9.93 -18.51
CA VAL A 204 14.88 -9.80 -17.71
C VAL A 204 14.58 -10.36 -16.33
N THR A 205 15.21 -11.49 -16.01
CA THR A 205 15.05 -12.12 -14.70
C THR A 205 16.15 -11.62 -13.77
N ALA A 206 15.77 -11.20 -12.57
CA ALA A 206 16.66 -10.83 -11.50
C ALA A 206 16.49 -11.80 -10.34
N THR A 207 17.56 -12.46 -9.92
CA THR A 207 17.53 -13.44 -8.82
C THR A 207 18.53 -13.07 -7.76
N ALA A 208 18.12 -13.11 -6.48
CA ALA A 208 18.99 -12.83 -5.35
C ALA A 208 18.62 -13.70 -4.14
N PRO A 209 19.61 -14.02 -3.26
CA PRO A 209 19.34 -14.60 -1.94
C PRO A 209 18.63 -13.56 -1.08
N PHE A 210 17.38 -13.81 -0.69
CA PHE A 210 16.52 -12.83 -0.02
C PHE A 210 17.16 -12.26 1.25
N ARG A 211 17.63 -13.14 2.17
CA ARG A 211 18.25 -12.71 3.43
C ARG A 211 19.46 -11.82 3.18
N THR A 212 20.35 -12.21 2.28
CA THR A 212 21.55 -11.43 1.94
C THR A 212 21.17 -10.07 1.38
N LEU A 213 20.25 -10.04 0.41
CA LEU A 213 19.80 -8.82 -0.23
C LEU A 213 19.23 -7.82 0.79
N ILE A 214 18.33 -8.28 1.67
CA ILE A 214 17.71 -7.41 2.69
C ILE A 214 18.73 -6.97 3.74
N THR A 215 19.63 -7.84 4.17
CA THR A 215 20.67 -7.50 5.14
C THR A 215 21.61 -6.41 4.61
N GLU A 216 22.10 -6.57 3.38
CA GLU A 216 22.97 -5.59 2.73
C GLU A 216 22.20 -4.26 2.50
N LEU A 217 20.97 -4.34 2.05
CA LEU A 217 20.12 -3.16 1.82
C LEU A 217 19.89 -2.37 3.11
N LEU A 218 19.51 -3.03 4.20
CA LEU A 218 19.29 -2.39 5.49
C LEU A 218 20.58 -1.84 6.08
N GLY A 219 21.71 -2.53 5.89
CA GLY A 219 23.02 -2.05 6.30
C GLY A 219 23.40 -0.73 5.65
N GLU A 220 23.11 -0.56 4.37
CA GLU A 220 23.36 0.67 3.62
C GLU A 220 22.34 1.79 3.93
N ILE A 221 21.06 1.44 4.23
CA ILE A 221 19.99 2.41 4.46
C ILE A 221 19.99 2.94 5.90
N ARG A 222 20.22 2.10 6.92
CA ARG A 222 20.20 2.52 8.34
C ARG A 222 21.03 3.78 8.65
N PRO A 223 22.25 3.95 8.13
CA PRO A 223 23.00 5.18 8.37
C PRO A 223 22.39 6.43 7.75
N LEU A 224 21.53 6.26 6.72
CA LEU A 224 20.93 7.35 5.95
C LEU A 224 19.60 7.81 6.52
N VAL A 225 18.93 6.95 7.29
CA VAL A 225 17.56 7.17 7.83
C VAL A 225 17.59 7.27 9.36
N LYS A 226 18.58 7.98 9.91
CA LYS A 226 18.68 8.24 11.35
C LYS A 226 17.48 9.00 11.92
N ASP A 227 16.78 9.70 11.07
CA ASP A 227 15.62 10.52 11.40
C ASP A 227 14.36 9.97 10.70
N LEU A 228 14.12 8.66 10.84
CA LEU A 228 12.84 8.09 10.40
C LEU A 228 11.68 8.72 11.18
N PRO A 229 10.53 8.89 10.51
CA PRO A 229 9.33 9.35 11.20
C PRO A 229 8.98 8.46 12.39
N PRO A 230 8.37 9.02 13.44
CA PRO A 230 7.85 8.24 14.55
C PRO A 230 6.93 7.13 14.03
N GLY A 231 7.13 5.89 14.48
CA GLY A 231 6.33 4.73 14.09
C GLY A 231 6.88 3.92 12.91
N VAL A 232 7.97 4.34 12.25
CA VAL A 232 8.66 3.52 11.24
C VAL A 232 9.86 2.82 11.89
N GLU A 233 9.71 1.55 12.20
CA GLU A 233 10.79 0.71 12.70
C GLU A 233 11.38 -0.13 11.57
N LEU A 234 12.72 -0.11 11.44
CA LEU A 234 13.41 -1.01 10.53
C LEU A 234 13.62 -2.37 11.20
N PRO A 235 13.49 -3.48 10.44
CA PRO A 235 13.77 -4.81 10.98
C PRO A 235 15.12 -4.86 11.70
N THR A 236 15.16 -5.57 12.83
CA THR A 236 16.38 -5.73 13.62
C THR A 236 17.32 -6.77 12.99
N GLU A 237 18.57 -6.85 13.46
CA GLU A 237 19.47 -7.91 13.02
C GLU A 237 18.98 -9.31 13.39
N LYS A 238 18.17 -9.42 14.45
CA LYS A 238 17.55 -10.67 14.87
C LYS A 238 16.50 -11.10 13.84
N ASP A 239 15.62 -10.20 13.46
CA ASP A 239 14.58 -10.47 12.46
C ASP A 239 15.18 -10.91 11.13
N LEU A 240 16.33 -10.31 10.77
CA LEU A 240 17.05 -10.69 9.55
C LEU A 240 17.68 -12.09 9.63
N LYS A 241 18.12 -12.53 10.81
CA LYS A 241 18.65 -13.90 11.00
C LYS A 241 17.56 -14.95 10.85
N ASP A 242 16.35 -14.60 11.29
CA ASP A 242 15.19 -15.49 11.22
C ASP A 242 14.50 -15.45 9.83
N ALA A 243 14.85 -14.47 8.97
CA ALA A 243 14.34 -14.39 7.62
C ALA A 243 14.71 -15.62 6.77
N PRO A 244 13.85 -16.10 5.86
CA PRO A 244 14.12 -17.22 4.99
C PRO A 244 15.40 -17.02 4.14
N ASN A 245 16.25 -18.05 4.06
CA ASN A 245 17.43 -18.01 3.18
C ASN A 245 17.10 -18.60 1.81
N ALA A 246 16.00 -18.15 1.21
CA ALA A 246 15.56 -18.59 -0.11
C ALA A 246 16.01 -17.60 -1.20
N LYS A 247 16.14 -18.09 -2.43
CA LYS A 247 16.33 -17.22 -3.60
C LYS A 247 14.98 -16.71 -4.05
N VAL A 248 14.85 -15.38 -4.17
CA VAL A 248 13.69 -14.69 -4.75
C VAL A 248 14.03 -14.31 -6.18
N THR A 249 13.06 -14.46 -7.05
CA THR A 249 13.17 -14.10 -8.46
C THR A 249 12.13 -13.05 -8.82
N ALA A 250 12.59 -12.00 -9.48
CA ALA A 250 11.74 -11.01 -10.13
C ALA A 250 11.91 -11.12 -11.66
N ASP A 251 10.82 -11.22 -12.39
CA ASP A 251 10.78 -11.18 -13.84
C ASP A 251 10.27 -9.82 -14.32
N PHE A 252 11.08 -9.14 -15.12
CA PHE A 252 10.77 -7.85 -15.70
C PHE A 252 10.45 -8.05 -17.18
N THR A 253 9.20 -7.86 -17.55
CA THR A 253 8.77 -7.89 -18.95
C THR A 253 8.95 -6.51 -19.57
N LEU A 254 9.82 -6.43 -20.58
CA LEU A 254 10.04 -5.24 -21.39
C LEU A 254 9.32 -5.37 -22.71
N LYS A 255 8.52 -4.38 -23.11
CA LYS A 255 7.90 -4.28 -24.45
C LYS A 255 8.46 -3.05 -25.15
N ASN A 256 9.10 -3.27 -26.30
CA ASN A 256 9.78 -2.19 -27.04
C ASN A 256 10.80 -1.42 -26.19
N GLY A 257 11.42 -2.08 -25.22
CA GLY A 257 12.38 -1.48 -24.30
C GLY A 257 11.75 -0.71 -23.13
N GLU A 258 10.43 -0.59 -23.04
CA GLU A 258 9.71 -0.02 -21.91
C GLU A 258 9.29 -1.11 -20.92
N LEU A 259 9.35 -0.82 -19.62
CA LEU A 259 8.85 -1.72 -18.59
C LEU A 259 7.33 -1.84 -18.69
N ALA A 260 6.85 -3.07 -18.92
CA ALA A 260 5.43 -3.39 -19.00
C ALA A 260 4.90 -4.08 -17.73
N GLN A 261 5.69 -4.98 -17.16
CA GLN A 261 5.28 -5.77 -16.00
C GLN A 261 6.49 -6.19 -15.17
N VAL A 262 6.27 -6.37 -13.87
CA VAL A 262 7.22 -7.01 -12.94
C VAL A 262 6.45 -8.08 -12.17
N ASP A 263 6.94 -9.31 -12.20
CA ASP A 263 6.41 -10.42 -11.42
C ASP A 263 7.45 -10.87 -10.41
N ILE A 264 7.09 -10.96 -9.14
CA ILE A 264 7.98 -11.37 -8.05
C ILE A 264 7.43 -12.65 -7.45
N ASP A 265 8.19 -13.75 -7.53
CA ASP A 265 7.85 -15.02 -6.89
C ASP A 265 8.32 -15.00 -5.43
N LEU A 266 7.37 -15.03 -4.50
CA LEU A 266 7.58 -15.03 -3.05
C LEU A 266 7.25 -16.39 -2.41
N ALA A 267 6.78 -17.39 -3.17
CA ALA A 267 6.32 -18.67 -2.62
C ALA A 267 7.41 -19.39 -1.81
N LYS A 268 8.66 -19.25 -2.23
CA LYS A 268 9.81 -19.82 -1.51
C LYS A 268 10.08 -19.18 -0.14
N LEU A 269 9.62 -17.97 0.08
CA LEU A 269 9.72 -17.32 1.40
C LEU A 269 8.69 -17.88 2.38
N ALA A 270 7.63 -18.49 1.88
CA ALA A 270 6.51 -19.03 2.64
C ALA A 270 6.50 -20.58 2.65
N GLU A 271 7.63 -21.25 2.38
CA GLU A 271 7.72 -22.73 2.37
C GLU A 271 7.25 -23.36 3.69
N ASN A 272 7.56 -22.73 4.82
CA ASN A 272 7.15 -23.21 6.14
C ASN A 272 5.62 -23.23 6.29
N ALA A 273 4.91 -22.32 5.63
CA ALA A 273 3.46 -22.25 5.61
C ALA A 273 2.82 -23.19 4.55
N LYS A 274 3.65 -23.95 3.80
CA LYS A 274 3.21 -24.81 2.70
C LYS A 274 2.41 -24.09 1.61
N VAL A 275 2.66 -22.80 1.45
CA VAL A 275 2.03 -21.96 0.44
C VAL A 275 2.59 -22.33 -0.93
N LYS A 276 1.71 -22.59 -1.89
CA LYS A 276 2.08 -23.01 -3.24
C LYS A 276 2.15 -21.83 -4.22
N LYS A 277 1.39 -20.78 -3.95
CA LYS A 277 1.25 -19.64 -4.83
C LYS A 277 1.26 -18.36 -4.00
N LEU A 278 2.34 -17.62 -4.09
CA LEU A 278 2.49 -16.31 -3.49
C LEU A 278 3.42 -15.47 -4.36
N GLY A 279 2.92 -14.43 -4.93
CA GLY A 279 3.68 -13.51 -5.76
C GLY A 279 3.11 -12.11 -5.71
N LEU A 280 3.86 -11.18 -6.25
CA LEU A 280 3.43 -9.81 -6.46
C LEU A 280 3.58 -9.49 -7.94
N THR A 281 2.52 -9.03 -8.56
CA THR A 281 2.54 -8.55 -9.94
C THR A 281 2.33 -7.05 -9.96
N LEU A 282 3.22 -6.35 -10.65
CA LEU A 282 3.14 -4.92 -10.91
C LEU A 282 3.03 -4.72 -12.43
N ARG A 283 1.92 -4.16 -12.91
CA ARG A 283 1.70 -3.87 -14.33
C ARG A 283 1.72 -2.37 -14.58
N MET A 284 2.53 -1.93 -15.54
CA MET A 284 2.48 -0.56 -16.03
C MET A 284 1.23 -0.38 -16.89
N ARG A 285 0.50 0.70 -16.62
CA ARG A 285 -0.72 1.07 -17.35
C ARG A 285 -0.55 2.43 -18.01
N GLU A 286 -1.29 2.68 -19.08
CA GLU A 286 -1.43 4.05 -19.56
C GLU A 286 -2.16 4.89 -18.48
N GLY A 287 -1.48 5.92 -18.00
CA GLY A 287 -2.03 6.81 -16.99
C GLY A 287 -2.95 7.85 -17.62
N THR A 288 -4.20 7.87 -17.19
CA THR A 288 -5.10 9.01 -17.44
C THR A 288 -4.96 10.02 -16.32
N LYS A 289 -4.94 11.29 -16.70
CA LYS A 289 -4.88 12.39 -15.73
C LYS A 289 -5.99 12.25 -14.68
N PRO A 290 -5.65 12.18 -13.37
CA PRO A 290 -6.66 12.25 -12.33
C PRO A 290 -7.45 13.56 -12.42
N THR A 291 -8.77 13.47 -12.34
CA THR A 291 -9.68 14.62 -12.40
C THR A 291 -10.61 14.61 -11.19
N ALA A 292 -11.03 15.80 -10.76
CA ALA A 292 -12.02 15.94 -9.72
C ALA A 292 -13.34 15.30 -10.16
N PRO A 293 -13.95 14.42 -9.34
CA PRO A 293 -15.25 13.84 -9.65
C PRO A 293 -16.34 14.91 -9.65
N ALA A 294 -17.27 14.82 -10.60
CA ALA A 294 -18.43 15.68 -10.63
C ALA A 294 -19.40 15.27 -9.49
N GLY A 295 -20.02 16.27 -8.87
CA GLY A 295 -21.06 16.03 -7.86
C GLY A 295 -20.54 15.51 -6.51
N ALA A 296 -19.26 15.66 -6.22
CA ALA A 296 -18.73 15.27 -4.91
C ALA A 296 -19.26 16.19 -3.81
N THR A 297 -19.88 15.60 -2.79
CA THR A 297 -20.38 16.31 -1.60
C THR A 297 -19.21 16.72 -0.71
N THR A 298 -19.19 17.96 -0.26
CA THR A 298 -18.19 18.40 0.72
C THR A 298 -18.54 17.79 2.08
N LEU A 299 -17.59 17.11 2.68
CA LEU A 299 -17.65 16.63 4.06
C LEU A 299 -16.91 17.61 4.97
N ASP A 300 -17.60 18.12 5.97
CA ASP A 300 -16.97 18.74 7.12
C ASP A 300 -16.53 17.63 8.07
N LEU A 301 -15.26 17.64 8.48
CA LEU A 301 -14.72 16.64 9.38
C LEU A 301 -15.42 16.66 10.74
N ALA A 302 -15.83 17.84 11.20
CA ALA A 302 -16.57 18.01 12.45
C ALA A 302 -17.97 17.35 12.35
N ASP A 303 -18.64 17.48 11.21
CA ASP A 303 -19.93 16.83 10.98
C ASP A 303 -19.80 15.29 10.92
N LEU A 304 -18.71 14.80 10.33
CA LEU A 304 -18.42 13.36 10.29
C LEU A 304 -18.16 12.80 11.70
N MET A 305 -17.34 13.49 12.48
CA MET A 305 -17.04 13.10 13.87
C MET A 305 -18.29 13.15 14.75
N ASN A 306 -19.08 14.22 14.64
CA ASN A 306 -20.34 14.34 15.37
C ASN A 306 -21.37 13.28 14.94
N GLY A 307 -21.44 12.95 13.66
CA GLY A 307 -22.34 11.92 13.14
C GLY A 307 -21.93 10.50 13.53
N LEU A 308 -20.63 10.24 13.61
CA LEU A 308 -20.09 8.92 13.96
C LEU A 308 -19.99 8.69 15.48
N LEU A 309 -19.61 9.72 16.24
CA LEU A 309 -19.40 9.64 17.69
C LEU A 309 -20.53 10.27 18.52
N GLY A 310 -21.33 11.16 17.92
CA GLY A 310 -22.38 11.94 18.60
C GLY A 310 -23.80 11.41 18.44
N GLY A 311 -24.01 10.33 17.68
CA GLY A 311 -25.33 9.71 17.53
C GLY A 311 -25.78 9.02 18.83
N PRO A 312 -27.02 9.25 19.30
CA PRO A 312 -27.53 8.63 20.55
C PRO A 312 -27.68 7.10 20.49
N THR A 313 -27.28 6.44 19.41
CA THR A 313 -27.43 5.00 19.19
C THR A 313 -26.17 4.19 19.38
N MET A 314 -25.01 4.81 19.66
CA MET A 314 -23.77 4.10 20.02
C MET A 314 -23.48 4.13 21.53
N ALA A 315 -24.28 4.83 22.32
CA ALA A 315 -24.24 4.75 23.78
C ALA A 315 -25.25 3.67 24.23
N GLU A 316 -24.78 2.61 24.81
CA GLU A 316 -25.54 1.55 25.48
C GLU A 316 -26.09 0.39 24.61
N GLY A 317 -25.20 -0.39 24.00
CA GLY A 317 -25.61 -1.69 23.48
C GLY A 317 -24.52 -2.42 22.69
N GLU A 318 -23.81 -3.33 23.32
CA GLU A 318 -23.02 -4.42 22.70
C GLU A 318 -21.56 -4.17 22.24
N PHE A 319 -20.87 -3.16 22.70
CA PHE A 319 -19.43 -3.37 22.92
C PHE A 319 -19.24 -3.62 24.41
N GLY A 320 -18.97 -4.89 24.75
CA GLY A 320 -18.72 -5.29 26.13
C GLY A 320 -17.73 -4.36 26.79
N GLU A 321 -18.02 -3.98 28.03
CA GLU A 321 -17.11 -3.23 28.90
C GLU A 321 -15.69 -3.76 28.72
N PHE A 322 -14.82 -2.98 28.11
CA PHE A 322 -13.39 -3.19 28.29
C PHE A 322 -13.13 -2.95 29.77
N ASP A 323 -13.14 -4.04 30.52
CA ASP A 323 -12.79 -4.05 31.94
C ASP A 323 -11.34 -3.63 32.10
N THR A 324 -11.14 -2.34 32.34
CA THR A 324 -9.83 -1.76 32.64
C THR A 324 -9.41 -1.99 34.10
N SER A 325 -10.18 -2.72 34.89
CA SER A 325 -9.88 -3.01 36.31
C SER A 325 -8.68 -3.96 36.51
N GLY A 326 -8.17 -4.58 35.44
CA GLY A 326 -6.98 -5.46 35.46
C GLY A 326 -5.62 -4.78 35.36
N LEU A 327 -5.56 -3.46 35.14
CA LEU A 327 -4.29 -2.76 34.92
C LEU A 327 -3.63 -2.14 36.18
N GLU A 328 -4.24 -2.28 37.37
CA GLU A 328 -3.70 -1.70 38.60
C GLU A 328 -2.82 -2.64 39.44
N ASP A 329 -2.65 -3.92 39.06
CA ASP A 329 -1.84 -4.88 39.83
C ASP A 329 -0.61 -5.42 39.05
N LEU A 330 0.30 -4.56 38.68
CA LEU A 330 1.67 -4.96 38.35
C LEU A 330 2.60 -4.56 39.50
N PRO A 331 3.10 -5.54 40.32
CA PRO A 331 4.05 -5.23 41.37
C PRO A 331 5.39 -4.84 40.77
N GLY A 332 5.82 -3.61 41.07
CA GLY A 332 7.18 -3.17 40.79
C GLY A 332 8.21 -4.01 41.52
N GLN A 333 9.12 -4.61 40.75
CA GLN A 333 10.40 -5.09 41.28
C GLN A 333 11.52 -4.40 40.54
N TYR A 334 12.01 -3.32 41.13
CA TYR A 334 13.37 -2.86 40.96
C TYR A 334 14.14 -3.19 42.21
N SER A 335 15.16 -4.00 42.08
CA SER A 335 16.34 -4.07 42.93
C SER A 335 17.54 -4.49 42.07
#